data_a0eac5a28bb8762b65a8e14528786082
#
_entry.id   a0eac5a28bb8762b65a8e14528786082
#
_cell.length_a   1.000
_cell.length_b   1.000
_cell.length_c   1.000
_cell.angle_alpha   90.00
_cell.angle_beta   90.00
_cell.angle_gamma   90.00
#
_symmetry.space_group_name_H-M   'P 1'
#
loop_
_entity.id
_entity.type
_entity.pdbx_description
1 polymer ?
#
loop_
_entity_poly.entity_id
_entity_poly.type
_entity_poly.pdbx_seq_one_letter_code
_entity_poly.pdbx_strand_id
1 'polypeptide(L)'
;MNYASLGANDDKEKILHDEPEVLSKPRIFLLNLSWYGLSLMFLLLSVEVVPAQVHALVGDAAKGRWLGGMIAGGAAVTFFLSPCIGMASDRLTLQIGKRRPIMIFGTTGLCIGLIGMALSASHIKISRGTNSTLVNGTCYRDLVEHRCKPYYNGTTNLHTHRIHNGNPSSLLVSGSGNAVDLDPEPPGDLALYIIFYLLVTAMFATINVPYNALIADKSNSSQRGFNSGVMGCMILLGNVSGAAVGTCFTEIGVIGAYATAISVVIISVCVTVFTTTENPGKVVNEPVGCIAIFCGFWQPLKEHDFRWVFITRFLMQQGVSTVTGFLEYWVSDMIQLPFCWNAARTVAFILLPLLFSASVGSVIMGVVSDRIGKRKIIVIIAAVMMSISCTALTFVNGENAFWMAFIIAFFFGMGLGTFQSIDFALVMDVLPDEKDKAKDIAVWHQALVLPNAIATPTGGIILDYFESVDCTLGLGYIILFAVTAFYFLLSAIFVTKIKRAN
;
A
#
# COMPACT_ATOMS: atom_id res chain seq x y z
N MET A 1 -27.15 47.59 24.59
CA MET A 1 -26.91 46.46 25.49
C MET A 1 -27.19 45.19 24.75
N ASN A 2 -26.13 44.54 24.34
CA ASN A 2 -25.80 43.12 24.21
C ASN A 2 -26.87 42.07 23.81
N TYR A 3 -27.25 42.08 22.53
CA TYR A 3 -27.82 40.91 21.87
C TYR A 3 -26.75 40.03 21.15
N ALA A 4 -25.55 40.53 20.98
CA ALA A 4 -24.45 39.77 20.32
C ALA A 4 -23.73 38.76 21.21
N SER A 5 -23.86 38.85 22.52
CA SER A 5 -23.19 37.93 23.47
C SER A 5 -24.01 36.68 23.82
N LEU A 6 -25.32 36.70 23.61
CA LEU A 6 -26.22 35.56 23.86
C LEU A 6 -26.17 34.53 22.72
N GLY A 7 -26.05 34.98 21.46
CA GLY A 7 -25.90 34.04 20.31
C GLY A 7 -24.60 33.28 20.30
N ALA A 8 -23.50 33.91 20.70
CA ALA A 8 -22.18 33.26 20.71
C ALA A 8 -22.00 32.20 21.84
N ASN A 9 -22.79 32.30 22.91
CA ASN A 9 -22.81 31.28 23.97
C ASN A 9 -23.73 30.11 23.60
N ASP A 10 -24.88 30.35 22.99
CA ASP A 10 -25.78 29.30 22.49
C ASP A 10 -25.14 28.46 21.37
N ASP A 11 -24.38 29.09 20.47
CA ASP A 11 -23.64 28.38 19.43
C ASP A 11 -22.47 27.57 20.02
N LYS A 12 -21.78 28.06 21.05
CA LYS A 12 -20.75 27.30 21.75
C LYS A 12 -21.34 26.16 22.58
N GLU A 13 -22.48 26.33 23.23
CA GLU A 13 -23.17 25.25 23.95
C GLU A 13 -23.74 24.20 23.00
N LYS A 14 -24.27 24.58 21.83
CA LYS A 14 -24.68 23.64 20.79
C LYS A 14 -23.52 22.86 20.19
N ILE A 15 -22.37 23.49 19.98
CA ILE A 15 -21.15 22.84 19.49
C ILE A 15 -20.60 21.83 20.55
N LEU A 16 -20.68 22.16 21.84
CA LEU A 16 -20.29 21.24 22.92
C LEU A 16 -21.23 20.03 23.07
N HIS A 17 -22.51 20.16 22.68
CA HIS A 17 -23.48 19.05 22.76
C HIS A 17 -23.42 18.06 21.58
N ASP A 18 -22.77 18.41 20.46
CA ASP A 18 -22.65 17.57 19.26
C ASP A 18 -21.28 16.87 19.12
N GLU A 19 -20.30 17.14 20.02
CA GLU A 19 -19.02 16.43 19.97
C GLU A 19 -19.18 14.97 20.45
N PRO A 20 -18.54 13.99 19.74
CA PRO A 20 -18.58 12.59 20.18
C PRO A 20 -17.94 12.43 21.56
N GLU A 21 -18.47 11.46 22.34
CA GLU A 21 -17.92 11.14 23.66
C GLU A 21 -16.43 10.78 23.60
N VAL A 22 -15.70 11.19 24.63
CA VAL A 22 -14.29 10.80 24.82
C VAL A 22 -14.21 9.29 25.02
N LEU A 23 -13.59 8.60 24.08
CA LEU A 23 -13.44 7.14 24.12
C LEU A 23 -12.33 6.73 25.10
N SER A 24 -12.55 5.62 25.82
CA SER A 24 -11.49 4.98 26.60
C SER A 24 -10.41 4.43 25.66
N LYS A 25 -9.15 4.38 26.12
CA LYS A 25 -8.02 3.88 25.34
C LYS A 25 -8.29 2.48 24.73
N PRO A 26 -8.81 1.47 25.47
CA PRO A 26 -9.12 0.17 24.86
C PRO A 26 -10.15 0.25 23.73
N ARG A 27 -11.17 1.12 23.86
CA ARG A 27 -12.17 1.31 22.79
C ARG A 27 -11.56 1.91 21.52
N ILE A 28 -10.56 2.79 21.65
CA ILE A 28 -9.84 3.34 20.50
C ILE A 28 -9.05 2.22 19.78
N PHE A 29 -8.41 1.31 20.51
CA PHE A 29 -7.74 0.15 19.90
C PHE A 29 -8.73 -0.78 19.19
N LEU A 30 -9.87 -1.10 19.82
CA LEU A 30 -10.90 -1.94 19.19
C LEU A 30 -11.54 -1.29 17.96
N LEU A 31 -11.73 0.04 18.00
CA LEU A 31 -12.21 0.82 16.86
C LEU A 31 -11.26 0.72 15.65
N ASN A 32 -9.96 0.72 15.90
CA ASN A 32 -8.93 0.68 14.83
C ASN A 32 -8.48 -0.74 14.43
N LEU A 33 -9.03 -1.79 15.05
CA LEU A 33 -8.57 -3.16 14.83
C LEU A 33 -8.81 -3.66 13.40
N SER A 34 -9.87 -3.19 12.72
CA SER A 34 -10.10 -3.56 11.32
C SER A 34 -8.94 -3.14 10.40
N TRP A 35 -8.24 -2.05 10.71
CA TRP A 35 -7.05 -1.66 9.95
C TRP A 35 -5.93 -2.68 10.04
N TYR A 36 -5.75 -3.32 11.19
CA TYR A 36 -4.77 -4.40 11.33
C TYR A 36 -5.06 -5.55 10.37
N GLY A 37 -6.31 -6.06 10.35
CA GLY A 37 -6.67 -7.19 9.48
C GLY A 37 -6.62 -6.85 8.00
N LEU A 38 -7.14 -5.67 7.61
CA LEU A 38 -7.13 -5.21 6.23
C LEU A 38 -5.71 -4.98 5.71
N SER A 39 -4.82 -4.44 6.53
CA SER A 39 -3.43 -4.17 6.16
C SER A 39 -2.60 -5.45 6.06
N LEU A 40 -2.80 -6.41 6.98
CA LEU A 40 -2.16 -7.73 6.89
C LEU A 40 -2.55 -8.41 5.57
N MET A 41 -3.85 -8.47 5.27
CA MET A 41 -4.34 -9.05 4.03
C MET A 41 -3.76 -8.33 2.81
N PHE A 42 -3.78 -6.99 2.81
CA PHE A 42 -3.32 -6.19 1.68
C PHE A 42 -1.83 -6.43 1.40
N LEU A 43 -0.97 -6.39 2.41
CA LEU A 43 0.47 -6.60 2.22
C LEU A 43 0.77 -8.04 1.77
N LEU A 44 0.22 -9.03 2.46
CA LEU A 44 0.42 -10.44 2.14
C LEU A 44 0.02 -10.75 0.69
N LEU A 45 -1.13 -10.22 0.24
CA LEU A 45 -1.59 -10.47 -1.12
C LEU A 45 -0.85 -9.63 -2.15
N SER A 46 -0.68 -8.33 -1.94
CA SER A 46 -0.14 -7.42 -2.96
C SER A 46 1.36 -7.61 -3.21
N VAL A 47 2.13 -7.99 -2.19
CA VAL A 47 3.58 -8.11 -2.30
C VAL A 47 4.01 -9.54 -2.66
N GLU A 48 3.30 -10.55 -2.17
CA GLU A 48 3.79 -11.93 -2.28
C GLU A 48 2.88 -12.83 -3.11
N VAL A 49 1.58 -12.90 -2.78
CA VAL A 49 0.69 -13.91 -3.38
C VAL A 49 0.31 -13.54 -4.81
N VAL A 50 -0.18 -12.31 -5.03
CA VAL A 50 -0.66 -11.88 -6.35
C VAL A 50 0.44 -11.84 -7.41
N PRO A 51 1.64 -11.27 -7.15
CA PRO A 51 2.73 -11.31 -8.10
C PRO A 51 3.17 -12.74 -8.45
N ALA A 52 3.27 -13.63 -7.45
CA ALA A 52 3.63 -15.02 -7.65
C ALA A 52 2.60 -15.79 -8.51
N GLN A 53 1.30 -15.59 -8.24
CA GLN A 53 0.23 -16.21 -9.01
C GLN A 53 0.13 -15.67 -10.44
N VAL A 54 0.23 -14.36 -10.62
CA VAL A 54 0.25 -13.75 -11.96
C VAL A 54 1.46 -14.25 -12.75
N HIS A 55 2.65 -14.31 -12.14
CA HIS A 55 3.83 -14.86 -12.79
C HIS A 55 3.62 -16.31 -13.26
N ALA A 56 3.03 -17.15 -12.42
CA ALA A 56 2.76 -18.55 -12.76
C ALA A 56 1.68 -18.70 -13.84
N LEU A 57 0.68 -17.79 -13.90
CA LEU A 57 -0.39 -17.83 -14.90
C LEU A 57 0.05 -17.33 -16.29
N VAL A 58 0.95 -16.33 -16.36
CA VAL A 58 1.29 -15.66 -17.63
C VAL A 58 2.75 -15.79 -18.05
N GLY A 59 3.61 -16.35 -17.20
CA GLY A 59 5.05 -16.50 -17.44
C GLY A 59 5.85 -15.20 -17.35
N ASP A 60 7.19 -15.32 -17.52
CA ASP A 60 8.13 -14.21 -17.32
C ASP A 60 7.93 -13.04 -18.28
N ALA A 61 7.61 -13.30 -19.55
CA ALA A 61 7.54 -12.27 -20.58
C ALA A 61 6.35 -11.30 -20.41
N ALA A 62 5.29 -11.69 -19.68
CA ALA A 62 4.04 -10.94 -19.62
C ALA A 62 3.65 -10.53 -18.18
N LYS A 63 4.36 -11.01 -17.15
CA LYS A 63 4.02 -10.80 -15.73
C LYS A 63 3.86 -9.34 -15.34
N GLY A 64 4.78 -8.48 -15.76
CA GLY A 64 4.75 -7.05 -15.42
C GLY A 64 3.55 -6.32 -16.04
N ARG A 65 3.23 -6.61 -17.30
CA ARG A 65 2.09 -6.00 -18.01
C ARG A 65 0.76 -6.42 -17.41
N TRP A 66 0.58 -7.72 -17.10
CA TRP A 66 -0.67 -8.20 -16.52
C TRP A 66 -0.85 -7.74 -15.08
N LEU A 67 0.19 -7.80 -14.25
CA LEU A 67 0.15 -7.30 -12.87
C LEU A 67 -0.15 -5.80 -12.84
N GLY A 68 0.57 -5.01 -13.66
CA GLY A 68 0.32 -3.56 -13.77
C GLY A 68 -1.09 -3.24 -14.26
N GLY A 69 -1.60 -3.99 -15.25
CA GLY A 69 -2.97 -3.85 -15.75
C GLY A 69 -4.03 -4.17 -14.69
N MET A 70 -3.83 -5.22 -13.89
CA MET A 70 -4.71 -5.59 -12.78
C MET A 70 -4.73 -4.52 -11.70
N ILE A 71 -3.57 -4.02 -11.28
CA ILE A 71 -3.45 -2.95 -10.27
C ILE A 71 -4.13 -1.68 -10.77
N ALA A 72 -3.90 -1.28 -12.02
CA ALA A 72 -4.55 -0.12 -12.62
C ALA A 72 -6.06 -0.29 -12.73
N GLY A 73 -6.53 -1.47 -13.12
CA GLY A 73 -7.96 -1.82 -13.16
C GLY A 73 -8.61 -1.75 -11.77
N GLY A 74 -7.96 -2.32 -10.76
CA GLY A 74 -8.42 -2.24 -9.36
C GLY A 74 -8.47 -0.80 -8.83
N ALA A 75 -7.46 0.01 -9.15
CA ALA A 75 -7.44 1.42 -8.80
C ALA A 75 -8.58 2.20 -9.48
N ALA A 76 -8.86 1.93 -10.76
CA ALA A 76 -9.99 2.52 -11.47
C ALA A 76 -11.34 2.15 -10.82
N VAL A 77 -11.54 0.86 -10.49
CA VAL A 77 -12.74 0.40 -9.77
C VAL A 77 -12.89 1.15 -8.45
N THR A 78 -11.83 1.23 -7.64
CA THR A 78 -11.86 1.94 -6.36
C THR A 78 -12.15 3.42 -6.54
N PHE A 79 -11.57 4.06 -7.56
CA PHE A 79 -11.77 5.48 -7.86
C PHE A 79 -13.22 5.82 -8.16
N PHE A 80 -13.90 5.02 -9.00
CA PHE A 80 -15.30 5.26 -9.34
C PHE A 80 -16.28 4.81 -8.25
N LEU A 81 -15.96 3.76 -7.52
CA LEU A 81 -16.84 3.16 -6.53
C LEU A 81 -16.85 3.92 -5.20
N SER A 82 -15.71 4.48 -4.76
CA SER A 82 -15.58 5.15 -3.45
C SER A 82 -16.58 6.30 -3.25
N PRO A 83 -16.81 7.21 -4.21
CA PRO A 83 -17.83 8.25 -4.09
C PRO A 83 -19.25 7.71 -3.87
N CYS A 84 -19.60 6.67 -4.63
CA CYS A 84 -20.92 6.03 -4.55
C CYS A 84 -21.14 5.38 -3.17
N ILE A 85 -20.13 4.68 -2.66
CA ILE A 85 -20.17 4.05 -1.34
C ILE A 85 -20.23 5.10 -0.23
N GLY A 86 -19.42 6.16 -0.32
CA GLY A 86 -19.43 7.26 0.66
C GLY A 86 -20.83 7.82 0.85
N MET A 87 -21.49 8.17 -0.26
CA MET A 87 -22.85 8.71 -0.21
C MET A 87 -23.91 7.68 0.20
N ALA A 88 -23.82 6.44 -0.28
CA ALA A 88 -24.72 5.38 0.17
C ALA A 88 -24.61 5.20 1.69
N SER A 89 -23.39 5.27 2.21
CA SER A 89 -23.11 5.17 3.64
C SER A 89 -23.67 6.35 4.45
N ASP A 90 -23.64 7.57 3.90
CA ASP A 90 -24.18 8.75 4.58
C ASP A 90 -25.71 8.76 4.65
N ARG A 91 -26.39 8.10 3.68
CA ARG A 91 -27.85 8.06 3.55
C ARG A 91 -28.53 6.85 4.17
N LEU A 92 -27.76 5.88 4.64
CA LEU A 92 -28.32 4.67 5.21
C LEU A 92 -28.96 4.95 6.57
N THR A 93 -30.22 4.49 6.75
CA THR A 93 -31.05 4.75 7.96
C THR A 93 -31.38 3.49 8.75
N LEU A 94 -30.55 2.44 8.65
CA LEU A 94 -30.80 1.18 9.34
C LEU A 94 -30.60 1.31 10.86
N GLN A 95 -31.35 0.52 11.64
CA GLN A 95 -31.27 0.49 13.11
C GLN A 95 -29.88 0.10 13.64
N ILE A 96 -29.12 -0.68 12.87
CA ILE A 96 -27.77 -1.14 13.22
C ILE A 96 -26.74 0.00 13.07
N GLY A 97 -27.11 1.12 12.48
CA GLY A 97 -26.24 2.26 12.15
C GLY A 97 -26.11 2.46 10.64
N LYS A 98 -25.39 3.51 10.24
CA LYS A 98 -25.22 3.90 8.83
C LYS A 98 -23.96 3.30 8.19
N ARG A 99 -22.90 2.99 8.95
CA ARG A 99 -21.61 2.49 8.46
C ARG A 99 -21.47 0.97 8.54
N ARG A 100 -21.87 0.39 9.69
CA ARG A 100 -21.69 -1.03 10.02
C ARG A 100 -22.30 -1.99 8.99
N PRO A 101 -23.53 -1.79 8.47
CA PRO A 101 -24.13 -2.70 7.50
C PRO A 101 -23.32 -2.80 6.20
N ILE A 102 -22.77 -1.68 5.72
CA ILE A 102 -21.96 -1.66 4.49
C ILE A 102 -20.62 -2.36 4.71
N MET A 103 -20.00 -2.19 5.89
CA MET A 103 -18.79 -2.93 6.25
C MET A 103 -19.02 -4.44 6.27
N ILE A 104 -20.14 -4.90 6.85
CA ILE A 104 -20.50 -6.34 6.86
C ILE A 104 -20.68 -6.86 5.44
N PHE A 105 -21.44 -6.14 4.61
CA PHE A 105 -21.64 -6.52 3.19
C PHE A 105 -20.31 -6.58 2.44
N GLY A 106 -19.46 -5.55 2.59
CA GLY A 106 -18.14 -5.50 1.97
C GLY A 106 -17.24 -6.66 2.43
N THR A 107 -17.27 -7.01 3.72
CA THR A 107 -16.46 -8.13 4.26
C THR A 107 -16.90 -9.46 3.69
N THR A 108 -18.22 -9.70 3.57
CA THR A 108 -18.75 -10.93 2.97
C THR A 108 -18.32 -11.05 1.51
N GLY A 109 -18.48 -9.97 0.71
CA GLY A 109 -18.04 -9.95 -0.68
C GLY A 109 -16.53 -10.09 -0.85
N LEU A 110 -15.74 -9.49 0.06
CA LEU A 110 -14.28 -9.63 0.09
C LEU A 110 -13.87 -11.10 0.29
N CYS A 111 -14.48 -11.78 1.26
CA CYS A 111 -14.18 -13.20 1.51
C CYS A 111 -14.53 -14.07 0.29
N ILE A 112 -15.67 -13.83 -0.37
CA ILE A 112 -16.04 -14.53 -1.60
C ILE A 112 -14.99 -14.30 -2.69
N GLY A 113 -14.56 -13.07 -2.89
CA GLY A 113 -13.53 -12.72 -3.86
C GLY A 113 -12.19 -13.40 -3.58
N LEU A 114 -11.75 -13.41 -2.32
CA LEU A 114 -10.51 -14.08 -1.90
C LEU A 114 -10.56 -15.60 -2.11
N ILE A 115 -11.67 -16.24 -1.78
CA ILE A 115 -11.89 -17.66 -2.06
C ILE A 115 -11.84 -17.93 -3.58
N GLY A 116 -12.49 -17.06 -4.38
CA GLY A 116 -12.46 -17.15 -5.83
C GLY A 116 -11.06 -17.03 -6.42
N MET A 117 -10.23 -16.08 -5.93
CA MET A 117 -8.83 -15.96 -6.33
C MET A 117 -8.02 -17.21 -5.93
N ALA A 118 -8.23 -17.72 -4.72
CA ALA A 118 -7.53 -18.92 -4.25
C ALA A 118 -7.84 -20.15 -5.13
N LEU A 119 -9.10 -20.32 -5.55
CA LEU A 119 -9.53 -21.46 -6.36
C LEU A 119 -9.14 -21.32 -7.84
N SER A 120 -9.17 -20.11 -8.41
CA SER A 120 -8.82 -19.88 -9.81
C SER A 120 -7.34 -20.11 -10.14
N ALA A 121 -6.47 -20.12 -9.13
CA ALA A 121 -5.03 -20.31 -9.28
C ALA A 121 -4.45 -21.21 -8.17
N SER A 122 -5.18 -22.26 -7.76
CA SER A 122 -4.83 -23.13 -6.63
C SER A 122 -3.66 -24.09 -6.88
N HIS A 123 -3.42 -24.47 -8.13
CA HIS A 123 -2.46 -25.52 -8.50
C HIS A 123 -1.01 -25.01 -8.66
N ILE A 124 -0.76 -23.74 -8.34
CA ILE A 124 0.57 -23.15 -8.49
C ILE A 124 1.51 -23.67 -7.42
N LYS A 125 2.48 -24.51 -7.85
CA LYS A 125 3.63 -24.87 -7.03
C LYS A 125 4.67 -23.76 -7.14
N ILE A 126 4.84 -22.99 -6.07
CA ILE A 126 5.89 -21.99 -6.00
C ILE A 126 7.22 -22.75 -5.83
N SER A 127 7.98 -22.80 -6.93
CA SER A 127 9.31 -23.41 -6.92
C SER A 127 10.24 -22.51 -6.10
N ARG A 128 11.00 -23.09 -5.18
CA ARG A 128 12.18 -22.45 -4.60
C ARG A 128 13.18 -22.21 -5.73
N GLY A 129 13.13 -21.03 -6.35
CA GLY A 129 14.10 -20.63 -7.37
C GLY A 129 15.47 -20.42 -6.73
N THR A 130 16.26 -21.46 -6.63
CA THR A 130 17.68 -21.39 -6.30
C THR A 130 18.49 -21.47 -7.58
N ASN A 131 18.60 -20.37 -8.31
CA ASN A 131 19.60 -20.21 -9.36
C ASN A 131 20.87 -19.54 -8.81
N SER A 132 21.27 -19.84 -7.59
CA SER A 132 22.55 -19.43 -7.04
C SER A 132 23.52 -20.60 -7.14
N THR A 133 24.55 -20.48 -7.96
CA THR A 133 25.68 -21.40 -7.97
C THR A 133 26.49 -21.18 -6.69
N LEU A 134 26.52 -22.18 -5.82
CA LEU A 134 27.45 -22.25 -4.69
C LEU A 134 28.88 -22.41 -5.22
N VAL A 135 29.65 -21.33 -5.21
CA VAL A 135 31.10 -21.41 -5.49
C VAL A 135 31.83 -21.26 -4.15
N ASN A 136 32.57 -22.26 -3.74
CA ASN A 136 33.36 -22.28 -2.48
C ASN A 136 32.54 -21.94 -1.20
N GLY A 137 31.26 -22.36 -1.12
CA GLY A 137 30.42 -22.12 0.06
C GLY A 137 29.85 -20.72 0.17
N THR A 138 30.11 -19.83 -0.79
CA THR A 138 29.55 -18.50 -0.88
C THR A 138 28.60 -18.39 -2.09
N CYS A 139 27.45 -17.74 -1.89
CA CYS A 139 26.50 -17.47 -2.95
C CYS A 139 26.91 -16.20 -3.67
N TYR A 140 27.76 -16.38 -4.70
CA TYR A 140 28.18 -15.28 -5.55
C TYR A 140 27.32 -15.22 -6.81
N ARG A 141 26.88 -14.02 -7.18
CA ARG A 141 26.16 -13.74 -8.43
C ARG A 141 26.73 -12.47 -9.02
N ASP A 142 27.06 -12.50 -10.32
CA ASP A 142 27.40 -11.28 -11.04
C ASP A 142 26.14 -10.46 -11.30
N LEU A 143 25.97 -9.39 -10.51
CA LEU A 143 24.80 -8.51 -10.58
C LEU A 143 24.74 -7.74 -11.91
N VAL A 144 25.89 -7.35 -12.46
CA VAL A 144 25.98 -6.62 -13.73
C VAL A 144 25.54 -7.52 -14.88
N GLU A 145 26.08 -8.74 -14.95
CA GLU A 145 25.70 -9.70 -16.00
C GLU A 145 24.20 -10.04 -15.92
N HIS A 146 23.70 -10.30 -14.71
CA HIS A 146 22.28 -10.61 -14.49
C HIS A 146 21.36 -9.49 -14.95
N ARG A 147 21.67 -8.23 -14.61
CA ARG A 147 20.88 -7.06 -14.95
C ARG A 147 20.96 -6.70 -16.44
N CYS A 148 22.14 -6.77 -17.04
CA CYS A 148 22.37 -6.34 -18.42
C CYS A 148 22.04 -7.41 -19.46
N LYS A 149 21.88 -8.67 -19.10
CA LYS A 149 21.53 -9.76 -20.04
C LYS A 149 20.34 -9.47 -20.96
N PRO A 150 19.21 -8.93 -20.50
CA PRO A 150 18.06 -8.62 -21.36
C PRO A 150 18.39 -7.61 -22.48
N TYR A 151 19.34 -6.72 -22.25
CA TYR A 151 19.72 -5.65 -23.19
C TYR A 151 20.79 -6.10 -24.21
N TYR A 152 21.59 -7.12 -23.88
CA TYR A 152 22.62 -7.66 -24.78
C TYR A 152 22.06 -8.61 -25.83
N ASN A 153 20.93 -9.26 -25.61
CA ASN A 153 20.33 -10.21 -26.56
C ASN A 153 19.64 -9.56 -27.76
N GLY A 154 19.59 -8.21 -27.85
CA GLY A 154 18.89 -7.46 -28.92
C GLY A 154 19.77 -7.05 -30.09
N THR A 155 21.08 -6.98 -29.99
CA THR A 155 21.96 -6.43 -31.04
C THR A 155 23.39 -6.94 -30.93
N THR A 156 23.67 -8.20 -31.19
CA THR A 156 25.03 -8.52 -31.66
C THR A 156 25.12 -9.91 -32.29
N ASN A 157 25.13 -9.94 -33.59
CA ASN A 157 26.11 -10.73 -34.31
C ASN A 157 27.50 -10.19 -33.95
N LEU A 158 28.13 -10.68 -32.93
CA LEU A 158 29.53 -10.35 -32.67
C LEU A 158 30.31 -11.59 -32.28
N HIS A 159 31.16 -11.96 -33.20
CA HIS A 159 32.42 -12.69 -33.03
C HIS A 159 32.62 -13.48 -31.74
N THR A 160 32.30 -14.76 -31.86
CA THR A 160 32.86 -15.79 -31.01
C THR A 160 34.39 -15.69 -31.05
N HIS A 161 35.01 -15.13 -30.02
CA HIS A 161 36.40 -15.45 -29.72
C HIS A 161 36.45 -16.90 -29.25
N ARG A 162 36.80 -17.78 -30.15
CA ARG A 162 37.24 -19.17 -29.87
C ARG A 162 38.42 -19.10 -28.93
N ILE A 163 38.24 -19.44 -27.67
CA ILE A 163 39.33 -19.92 -26.84
C ILE A 163 39.38 -21.42 -27.07
N HIS A 164 40.40 -21.79 -27.81
CA HIS A 164 40.84 -23.19 -28.01
C HIS A 164 41.36 -23.70 -26.67
N ASN A 165 40.87 -24.82 -26.17
CA ASN A 165 41.53 -26.04 -25.81
C ASN A 165 40.74 -26.85 -24.77
N GLY A 166 40.52 -28.11 -25.09
CA GLY A 166 40.28 -29.17 -24.11
C GLY A 166 39.05 -30.04 -24.35
N ASN A 167 39.19 -31.05 -25.12
CA ASN A 167 38.44 -32.31 -25.29
C ASN A 167 37.02 -32.46 -24.71
N PRO A 168 36.07 -32.82 -25.55
CA PRO A 168 34.75 -33.28 -25.12
C PRO A 168 34.77 -34.79 -24.94
N SER A 169 34.65 -35.27 -23.71
CA SER A 169 34.27 -36.65 -23.46
C SER A 169 32.76 -36.76 -23.50
N SER A 170 32.29 -37.34 -24.57
CA SER A 170 30.94 -37.81 -24.82
C SER A 170 30.35 -38.62 -23.65
N LEU A 171 29.16 -38.24 -23.23
CA LEU A 171 28.21 -39.19 -22.65
C LEU A 171 26.84 -38.94 -23.28
N LEU A 172 26.66 -39.58 -24.41
CA LEU A 172 25.36 -39.88 -25.00
C LEU A 172 24.67 -40.90 -24.10
N VAL A 173 23.69 -40.48 -23.32
CA VAL A 173 22.67 -41.36 -22.78
C VAL A 173 21.47 -41.28 -23.73
N SER A 174 21.44 -42.24 -24.65
CA SER A 174 20.29 -42.56 -25.46
C SER A 174 19.28 -43.29 -24.57
N GLY A 175 18.26 -42.57 -24.12
CA GLY A 175 17.08 -43.12 -23.45
C GLY A 175 15.88 -42.87 -24.34
N SER A 176 15.57 -43.82 -25.21
CA SER A 176 14.29 -43.90 -25.91
C SER A 176 13.20 -44.18 -24.87
N GLY A 177 12.47 -43.17 -24.48
CA GLY A 177 11.23 -43.26 -23.73
C GLY A 177 10.25 -42.30 -24.36
N ASN A 178 9.16 -42.82 -24.89
CA ASN A 178 8.05 -42.06 -25.43
C ASN A 178 7.59 -41.04 -24.38
N ALA A 179 8.06 -39.81 -24.54
CA ALA A 179 7.42 -38.66 -23.84
C ALA A 179 6.06 -38.49 -24.53
N VAL A 180 5.03 -38.92 -23.85
CA VAL A 180 3.68 -38.41 -24.07
C VAL A 180 3.77 -36.95 -23.69
N ASP A 181 3.78 -36.05 -24.69
CA ASP A 181 3.53 -34.63 -24.52
C ASP A 181 2.09 -34.50 -24.00
N LEU A 182 1.95 -34.64 -22.70
CA LEU A 182 0.79 -34.08 -22.00
C LEU A 182 1.05 -32.58 -22.00
N ASP A 183 0.36 -31.86 -22.89
CA ASP A 183 0.23 -30.40 -22.79
C ASP A 183 -0.03 -30.08 -21.31
N PRO A 184 0.84 -29.33 -20.64
CA PRO A 184 0.60 -28.97 -19.26
C PRO A 184 -0.69 -28.15 -19.24
N GLU A 185 -1.73 -28.70 -18.59
CA GLU A 185 -2.95 -27.91 -18.36
C GLU A 185 -2.55 -26.55 -17.80
N PRO A 186 -3.11 -25.44 -18.33
CA PRO A 186 -2.77 -24.12 -17.85
C PRO A 186 -3.02 -24.07 -16.34
N PRO A 187 -2.10 -23.53 -15.53
CA PRO A 187 -2.13 -23.64 -14.06
C PRO A 187 -3.31 -22.90 -13.40
N GLY A 188 -4.28 -22.40 -14.17
CA GLY A 188 -5.46 -21.71 -13.72
C GLY A 188 -6.11 -20.86 -14.81
N ASP A 189 -7.25 -20.25 -14.49
CA ASP A 189 -7.97 -19.33 -15.37
C ASP A 189 -7.64 -17.88 -15.03
N LEU A 190 -6.82 -17.24 -15.86
CA LEU A 190 -6.41 -15.85 -15.71
C LEU A 190 -7.61 -14.88 -15.73
N ALA A 191 -8.60 -15.13 -16.60
CA ALA A 191 -9.76 -14.23 -16.70
C ALA A 191 -10.60 -14.27 -15.44
N LEU A 192 -10.84 -15.48 -14.91
CA LEU A 192 -11.55 -15.68 -13.65
C LEU A 192 -10.78 -15.06 -12.48
N TYR A 193 -9.44 -15.21 -12.45
CA TYR A 193 -8.57 -14.60 -11.46
C TYR A 193 -8.66 -13.07 -11.45
N ILE A 194 -8.64 -12.43 -12.64
CA ILE A 194 -8.80 -10.98 -12.78
C ILE A 194 -10.17 -10.51 -12.28
N ILE A 195 -11.25 -11.24 -12.61
CA ILE A 195 -12.60 -10.89 -12.15
C ILE A 195 -12.68 -10.90 -10.63
N PHE A 196 -12.14 -11.94 -9.97
CA PHE A 196 -12.12 -12.00 -8.51
C PHE A 196 -11.19 -10.97 -7.89
N TYR A 197 -10.07 -10.64 -8.51
CA TYR A 197 -9.20 -9.55 -8.07
C TYR A 197 -9.92 -8.20 -8.09
N LEU A 198 -10.65 -7.88 -9.17
CA LEU A 198 -11.46 -6.66 -9.26
C LEU A 198 -12.61 -6.66 -8.24
N LEU A 199 -13.21 -7.82 -7.96
CA LEU A 199 -14.21 -7.96 -6.89
C LEU A 199 -13.57 -7.67 -5.52
N VAL A 200 -12.40 -8.24 -5.23
CA VAL A 200 -11.66 -7.99 -3.97
C VAL A 200 -11.37 -6.50 -3.79
N THR A 201 -10.88 -5.82 -4.83
CA THR A 201 -10.60 -4.37 -4.75
C THR A 201 -11.86 -3.54 -4.58
N ALA A 202 -12.97 -3.89 -5.22
CA ALA A 202 -14.28 -3.26 -5.04
C ALA A 202 -14.82 -3.44 -3.61
N MET A 203 -14.74 -4.64 -3.08
CA MET A 203 -15.22 -4.94 -1.72
C MET A 203 -14.30 -4.34 -0.65
N PHE A 204 -12.99 -4.27 -0.90
CA PHE A 204 -12.06 -3.55 -0.04
C PHE A 204 -12.42 -2.05 0.07
N ALA A 205 -12.73 -1.39 -1.05
CA ALA A 205 -13.23 -0.01 -1.05
C ALA A 205 -14.56 0.12 -0.28
N THR A 206 -15.44 -0.88 -0.42
CA THR A 206 -16.74 -0.93 0.27
C THR A 206 -16.61 -1.04 1.79
N ILE A 207 -15.54 -1.63 2.30
CA ILE A 207 -15.22 -1.64 3.73
C ILE A 207 -14.53 -0.33 4.13
N ASN A 208 -13.51 0.07 3.38
CA ASN A 208 -12.57 1.11 3.75
C ASN A 208 -13.21 2.50 3.87
N VAL A 209 -14.07 2.88 2.90
CA VAL A 209 -14.72 4.21 2.89
C VAL A 209 -15.62 4.43 4.11
N PRO A 210 -16.62 3.58 4.41
CA PRO A 210 -17.45 3.76 5.60
C PRO A 210 -16.69 3.54 6.90
N TYR A 211 -15.64 2.72 6.91
CA TYR A 211 -14.82 2.51 8.09
C TYR A 211 -14.01 3.76 8.47
N ASN A 212 -13.38 4.44 7.52
CA ASN A 212 -12.72 5.73 7.78
C ASN A 212 -13.70 6.79 8.29
N ALA A 213 -14.91 6.82 7.70
CA ALA A 213 -15.97 7.71 8.16
C ALA A 213 -16.44 7.35 9.59
N LEU A 214 -16.52 6.07 9.95
CA LEU A 214 -16.85 5.60 11.30
C LEU A 214 -15.81 6.07 12.33
N ILE A 215 -14.52 5.96 12.00
CA ILE A 215 -13.43 6.46 12.85
C ILE A 215 -13.56 7.97 13.04
N ALA A 216 -13.85 8.71 11.97
CA ALA A 216 -14.05 10.15 12.01
C ALA A 216 -15.28 10.55 12.85
N ASP A 217 -16.41 9.83 12.68
CA ASP A 217 -17.66 10.07 13.42
C ASP A 217 -17.50 9.79 14.94
N LYS A 218 -16.54 8.94 15.34
CA LYS A 218 -16.27 8.56 16.74
C LYS A 218 -15.07 9.28 17.36
N SER A 219 -14.35 10.09 16.61
CA SER A 219 -13.13 10.78 17.03
C SER A 219 -13.43 12.12 17.67
N ASN A 220 -13.29 12.22 19.01
CA ASN A 220 -13.38 13.50 19.72
C ASN A 220 -12.17 14.39 19.36
N SER A 221 -12.38 15.72 19.30
CA SER A 221 -11.35 16.70 18.96
C SER A 221 -10.08 16.58 19.80
N SER A 222 -10.24 16.29 21.11
CA SER A 222 -9.13 16.14 22.06
C SER A 222 -8.32 14.86 21.89
N GLN A 223 -8.82 13.86 21.16
CA GLN A 223 -8.21 12.54 20.98
C GLN A 223 -7.84 12.23 19.52
N ARG A 224 -8.00 13.17 18.59
CA ARG A 224 -7.76 12.94 17.15
C ARG A 224 -6.37 12.46 16.83
N GLY A 225 -5.34 13.07 17.43
CA GLY A 225 -3.95 12.67 17.22
C GLY A 225 -3.64 11.28 17.78
N PHE A 226 -4.11 10.98 19.00
CA PHE A 226 -3.94 9.64 19.59
C PHE A 226 -4.69 8.59 18.75
N ASN A 227 -5.93 8.85 18.34
CA ASN A 227 -6.71 7.93 17.53
C ASN A 227 -6.04 7.68 16.15
N SER A 228 -5.57 8.74 15.47
CA SER A 228 -4.83 8.59 14.21
C SER A 228 -3.48 7.87 14.40
N GLY A 229 -2.80 8.09 15.53
CA GLY A 229 -1.59 7.34 15.88
C GLY A 229 -1.84 5.84 16.05
N VAL A 230 -2.93 5.48 16.76
CA VAL A 230 -3.36 4.08 16.91
C VAL A 230 -3.76 3.49 15.57
N MET A 231 -4.48 4.24 14.71
CA MET A 231 -4.82 3.82 13.37
C MET A 231 -3.57 3.50 12.55
N GLY A 232 -2.60 4.43 12.49
CA GLY A 232 -1.34 4.22 11.79
C GLY A 232 -0.54 3.03 12.33
N CYS A 233 -0.50 2.87 13.66
CA CYS A 233 0.12 1.72 14.30
C CYS A 233 -0.54 0.40 13.88
N MET A 234 -1.88 0.33 13.87
CA MET A 234 -2.61 -0.87 13.45
C MET A 234 -2.37 -1.23 11.99
N ILE A 235 -2.32 -0.23 11.10
CA ILE A 235 -1.95 -0.42 9.68
C ILE A 235 -0.56 -1.03 9.57
N LEU A 236 0.41 -0.45 10.26
CA LEU A 236 1.80 -0.87 10.15
C LEU A 236 2.08 -2.21 10.84
N LEU A 237 1.45 -2.48 11.99
CA LEU A 237 1.51 -3.80 12.62
C LEU A 237 0.85 -4.88 11.78
N GLY A 238 -0.26 -4.56 11.09
CA GLY A 238 -0.88 -5.44 10.12
C GLY A 238 0.09 -5.77 8.98
N ASN A 239 0.76 -4.76 8.44
CA ASN A 239 1.79 -4.95 7.40
C ASN A 239 2.96 -5.81 7.90
N VAL A 240 3.49 -5.57 9.12
CA VAL A 240 4.54 -6.43 9.71
C VAL A 240 4.08 -7.87 9.81
N SER A 241 2.86 -8.10 10.29
CA SER A 241 2.29 -9.44 10.41
C SER A 241 2.08 -10.10 9.05
N GLY A 242 1.65 -9.32 8.03
CA GLY A 242 1.52 -9.78 6.65
C GLY A 242 2.86 -10.23 6.07
N ALA A 243 3.91 -9.40 6.22
CA ALA A 243 5.26 -9.74 5.80
C ALA A 243 5.80 -10.98 6.53
N ALA A 244 5.54 -11.09 7.85
CA ALA A 244 5.95 -12.27 8.63
C ALA A 244 5.27 -13.56 8.15
N VAL A 245 3.97 -13.53 7.86
CA VAL A 245 3.25 -14.66 7.25
C VAL A 245 3.82 -14.99 5.86
N GLY A 246 4.17 -13.97 5.08
CA GLY A 246 4.78 -14.12 3.77
C GLY A 246 6.13 -14.82 3.80
N THR A 247 6.95 -14.61 4.84
CA THR A 247 8.21 -15.38 4.97
C THR A 247 8.00 -16.89 5.06
N CYS A 248 6.82 -17.31 5.53
CA CYS A 248 6.40 -18.71 5.63
C CYS A 248 5.55 -19.18 4.44
N PHE A 249 5.46 -18.36 3.36
CA PHE A 249 4.57 -18.64 2.24
C PHE A 249 4.87 -19.97 1.55
N THR A 250 6.15 -20.37 1.47
CA THR A 250 6.55 -21.66 0.89
C THR A 250 6.08 -22.88 1.70
N GLU A 251 5.88 -22.71 3.00
CA GLU A 251 5.44 -23.76 3.92
C GLU A 251 3.90 -23.85 3.96
N ILE A 252 3.23 -22.72 4.04
CA ILE A 252 1.75 -22.66 4.16
C ILE A 252 1.05 -22.77 2.81
N GLY A 253 1.74 -22.46 1.72
CA GLY A 253 1.20 -22.45 0.36
C GLY A 253 0.15 -21.37 0.10
N VAL A 254 -0.35 -21.33 -1.14
CA VAL A 254 -1.33 -20.32 -1.58
C VAL A 254 -2.62 -20.37 -0.76
N ILE A 255 -3.19 -21.56 -0.57
CA ILE A 255 -4.44 -21.73 0.18
C ILE A 255 -4.30 -21.30 1.63
N GLY A 256 -3.17 -21.63 2.28
CA GLY A 256 -2.89 -21.20 3.66
C GLY A 256 -2.77 -19.68 3.79
N ALA A 257 -2.16 -19.02 2.82
CA ALA A 257 -2.06 -17.55 2.80
C ALA A 257 -3.44 -16.88 2.70
N TYR A 258 -4.30 -17.35 1.78
CA TYR A 258 -5.67 -16.84 1.67
C TYR A 258 -6.51 -17.15 2.91
N ALA A 259 -6.42 -18.36 3.47
CA ALA A 259 -7.13 -18.72 4.70
C ALA A 259 -6.73 -17.84 5.87
N THR A 260 -5.44 -17.53 6.02
CA THR A 260 -4.93 -16.61 7.04
C THR A 260 -5.50 -15.21 6.84
N ALA A 261 -5.43 -14.67 5.62
CA ALA A 261 -5.96 -13.35 5.29
C ALA A 261 -7.47 -13.25 5.60
N ILE A 262 -8.27 -14.22 5.16
CA ILE A 262 -9.72 -14.27 5.39
C ILE A 262 -10.02 -14.33 6.89
N SER A 263 -9.36 -15.21 7.63
CA SER A 263 -9.61 -15.39 9.06
C SER A 263 -9.32 -14.11 9.86
N VAL A 264 -8.19 -13.47 9.59
CA VAL A 264 -7.80 -12.24 10.29
C VAL A 264 -8.73 -11.07 9.94
N VAL A 265 -9.14 -10.94 8.68
CA VAL A 265 -10.09 -9.89 8.26
C VAL A 265 -11.45 -10.11 8.93
N ILE A 266 -12.00 -11.32 8.92
CA ILE A 266 -13.28 -11.61 9.57
C ILE A 266 -13.22 -11.26 11.07
N ILE A 267 -12.20 -11.74 11.78
CA ILE A 267 -12.06 -11.50 13.23
C ILE A 267 -11.95 -10.00 13.51
N SER A 268 -11.06 -9.29 12.81
CA SER A 268 -10.81 -7.87 13.06
C SER A 268 -12.02 -6.99 12.74
N VAL A 269 -12.70 -7.23 11.61
CA VAL A 269 -13.90 -6.47 11.24
C VAL A 269 -15.07 -6.80 12.18
N CYS A 270 -15.30 -8.07 12.52
CA CYS A 270 -16.34 -8.45 13.45
C CYS A 270 -16.14 -7.78 14.81
N VAL A 271 -14.92 -7.82 15.37
CA VAL A 271 -14.63 -7.14 16.64
C VAL A 271 -14.95 -5.65 16.54
N THR A 272 -14.46 -4.95 15.52
CA THR A 272 -14.74 -3.52 15.36
C THR A 272 -16.23 -3.23 15.22
N VAL A 273 -16.96 -3.99 14.42
CA VAL A 273 -18.40 -3.80 14.17
C VAL A 273 -19.24 -4.06 15.43
N PHE A 274 -18.92 -5.10 16.22
CA PHE A 274 -19.69 -5.43 17.41
C PHE A 274 -19.35 -4.57 18.63
N THR A 275 -18.12 -4.04 18.72
CA THR A 275 -17.71 -3.19 19.85
C THR A 275 -18.05 -1.71 19.66
N THR A 276 -18.34 -1.29 18.42
CA THR A 276 -18.68 0.11 18.12
C THR A 276 -20.19 0.28 18.01
N THR A 277 -20.77 1.17 18.79
CA THR A 277 -22.20 1.54 18.72
C THR A 277 -22.38 2.70 17.76
N GLU A 278 -23.37 2.63 16.88
CA GLU A 278 -23.77 3.74 16.00
C GLU A 278 -25.26 4.10 16.26
N ASN A 279 -25.58 5.39 16.12
CA ASN A 279 -26.94 5.85 16.09
C ASN A 279 -27.53 5.71 14.67
N PRO A 280 -28.83 5.43 14.53
CA PRO A 280 -29.49 5.41 13.22
C PRO A 280 -29.26 6.73 12.47
N GLY A 281 -29.02 6.63 11.16
CA GLY A 281 -28.85 7.82 10.33
C GLY A 281 -30.14 8.65 10.24
N LYS A 282 -30.01 9.97 10.13
CA LYS A 282 -31.17 10.85 9.88
C LYS A 282 -31.56 10.75 8.40
N VAL A 283 -32.84 10.74 8.10
CA VAL A 283 -33.36 10.70 6.72
C VAL A 283 -32.96 11.97 5.99
N VAL A 284 -32.21 11.84 4.90
CA VAL A 284 -31.88 12.95 3.99
C VAL A 284 -32.72 12.80 2.74
N ASN A 285 -33.69 13.69 2.56
CA ASN A 285 -34.70 13.59 1.49
C ASN A 285 -34.30 14.27 0.15
N GLU A 286 -33.04 14.55 -0.09
CA GLU A 286 -32.64 15.17 -1.36
C GLU A 286 -32.28 14.12 -2.42
N PRO A 287 -33.03 14.01 -3.54
CA PRO A 287 -32.66 13.17 -4.66
C PRO A 287 -31.50 13.81 -5.41
N VAL A 288 -30.34 13.16 -5.40
CA VAL A 288 -29.17 13.62 -6.16
C VAL A 288 -28.90 12.65 -7.30
N GLY A 289 -28.89 13.16 -8.53
CA GLY A 289 -28.56 12.35 -9.72
C GLY A 289 -27.08 11.92 -9.71
N CYS A 290 -26.76 10.74 -10.29
CA CYS A 290 -25.39 10.20 -10.32
C CYS A 290 -24.35 11.19 -10.87
N ILE A 291 -24.69 12.00 -11.87
CA ILE A 291 -23.78 13.01 -12.45
C ILE A 291 -23.50 14.13 -11.45
N ALA A 292 -24.52 14.61 -10.75
CA ALA A 292 -24.38 15.65 -9.72
C ALA A 292 -23.50 15.14 -8.56
N ILE A 293 -23.60 13.86 -8.25
CA ILE A 293 -22.76 13.14 -7.31
C ILE A 293 -21.28 13.24 -7.71
N PHE A 294 -20.98 12.85 -8.95
CA PHE A 294 -19.60 12.82 -9.46
C PHE A 294 -18.99 14.22 -9.56
N CYS A 295 -19.76 15.20 -10.03
CA CYS A 295 -19.34 16.60 -10.08
C CYS A 295 -19.19 17.22 -8.69
N GLY A 296 -20.09 16.88 -7.74
CA GLY A 296 -20.06 17.37 -6.36
C GLY A 296 -18.99 16.69 -5.50
N PHE A 297 -18.50 15.48 -5.91
CA PHE A 297 -17.49 14.74 -5.19
C PHE A 297 -16.18 15.53 -5.02
N TRP A 298 -15.74 16.23 -6.08
CA TRP A 298 -14.49 17.00 -6.08
C TRP A 298 -14.60 18.41 -5.49
N GLN A 299 -15.80 18.78 -4.98
CA GLN A 299 -16.03 20.09 -4.39
C GLN A 299 -15.07 20.44 -3.24
N PRO A 300 -14.67 19.52 -2.33
CA PRO A 300 -13.72 19.82 -1.25
C PRO A 300 -12.37 20.34 -1.73
N LEU A 301 -11.94 19.98 -2.96
CA LEU A 301 -10.70 20.48 -3.54
C LEU A 301 -10.74 21.97 -3.92
N LYS A 302 -11.91 22.62 -3.89
CA LYS A 302 -12.02 24.07 -4.06
C LYS A 302 -11.55 24.81 -2.82
N GLU A 303 -11.67 24.18 -1.63
CA GLU A 303 -11.13 24.73 -0.39
C GLU A 303 -9.60 24.72 -0.43
N HIS A 304 -9.00 25.87 -0.09
CA HIS A 304 -7.56 26.08 -0.22
C HIS A 304 -6.77 25.07 0.61
N ASP A 305 -7.09 24.89 1.87
CA ASP A 305 -6.31 24.07 2.79
C ASP A 305 -6.50 22.57 2.51
N PHE A 306 -7.74 22.14 2.24
CA PHE A 306 -8.03 20.76 1.85
C PHE A 306 -7.29 20.35 0.57
N ARG A 307 -7.24 21.24 -0.44
CA ARG A 307 -6.50 21.01 -1.68
C ARG A 307 -5.01 20.79 -1.43
N TRP A 308 -4.38 21.59 -0.56
CA TRP A 308 -2.96 21.42 -0.28
C TRP A 308 -2.68 20.16 0.55
N VAL A 309 -3.55 19.77 1.48
CA VAL A 309 -3.45 18.48 2.19
C VAL A 309 -3.57 17.33 1.19
N PHE A 310 -4.52 17.39 0.24
CA PHE A 310 -4.65 16.39 -0.82
C PHE A 310 -3.39 16.27 -1.67
N ILE A 311 -2.85 17.38 -2.17
CA ILE A 311 -1.64 17.38 -3.01
C ILE A 311 -0.43 16.86 -2.24
N THR A 312 -0.25 17.27 -0.98
CA THR A 312 0.83 16.79 -0.12
C THR A 312 0.77 15.28 0.04
N ARG A 313 -0.40 14.74 0.39
CA ARG A 313 -0.63 13.31 0.52
C ARG A 313 -0.41 12.57 -0.81
N PHE A 314 -0.88 13.13 -1.91
CA PHE A 314 -0.68 12.55 -3.24
C PHE A 314 0.81 12.37 -3.56
N LEU A 315 1.63 13.40 -3.34
CA LEU A 315 3.07 13.36 -3.59
C LEU A 315 3.79 12.37 -2.66
N MET A 316 3.44 12.38 -1.37
CA MET A 316 3.98 11.41 -0.41
C MET A 316 3.67 9.98 -0.83
N GLN A 317 2.42 9.71 -1.17
CA GLN A 317 2.00 8.38 -1.59
C GLN A 317 2.60 7.96 -2.94
N GLN A 318 2.77 8.91 -3.88
CA GLN A 318 3.48 8.66 -5.14
C GLN A 318 4.91 8.15 -4.88
N GLY A 319 5.62 8.81 -3.97
CA GLY A 319 6.95 8.37 -3.57
C GLY A 319 6.95 6.99 -2.88
N VAL A 320 6.06 6.77 -1.93
CA VAL A 320 5.94 5.47 -1.22
C VAL A 320 5.62 4.35 -2.20
N SER A 321 4.67 4.54 -3.11
CA SER A 321 4.26 3.53 -4.09
C SER A 321 5.37 3.23 -5.10
N THR A 322 6.18 4.23 -5.46
CA THR A 322 7.36 4.02 -6.31
C THR A 322 8.40 3.15 -5.60
N VAL A 323 8.76 3.49 -4.34
CA VAL A 323 9.72 2.67 -3.58
C VAL A 323 9.23 1.24 -3.41
N THR A 324 8.00 1.05 -2.94
CA THR A 324 7.46 -0.29 -2.68
C THR A 324 7.27 -1.11 -3.95
N GLY A 325 6.88 -0.48 -5.05
CA GLY A 325 6.63 -1.17 -6.33
C GLY A 325 7.90 -1.68 -7.02
N PHE A 326 9.04 -1.03 -6.77
CA PHE A 326 10.31 -1.41 -7.40
C PHE A 326 11.35 -1.98 -6.42
N LEU A 327 11.00 -2.11 -5.13
CA LEU A 327 11.92 -2.56 -4.09
C LEU A 327 12.45 -3.97 -4.37
N GLU A 328 11.59 -4.89 -4.80
CA GLU A 328 11.99 -6.27 -5.09
C GLU A 328 12.93 -6.34 -6.30
N TYR A 329 12.63 -5.60 -7.37
CA TYR A 329 13.50 -5.52 -8.55
C TYR A 329 14.85 -4.90 -8.18
N TRP A 330 14.86 -3.81 -7.43
CA TRP A 330 16.09 -3.19 -6.96
C TRP A 330 16.93 -4.13 -6.08
N VAL A 331 16.30 -4.84 -5.14
CA VAL A 331 16.98 -5.84 -4.31
C VAL A 331 17.51 -7.00 -5.17
N SER A 332 16.72 -7.46 -6.15
CA SER A 332 17.16 -8.51 -7.07
C SER A 332 18.34 -8.08 -7.92
N ASP A 333 18.38 -6.85 -8.40
CA ASP A 333 19.32 -6.41 -9.41
C ASP A 333 20.57 -5.72 -8.82
N MET A 334 20.45 -5.05 -7.67
CA MET A 334 21.49 -4.19 -7.11
C MET A 334 22.14 -4.74 -5.84
N ILE A 335 21.51 -5.69 -5.14
CA ILE A 335 22.00 -6.19 -3.85
C ILE A 335 22.52 -7.63 -3.98
N GLN A 336 23.70 -7.89 -3.42
CA GLN A 336 24.15 -9.26 -3.18
C GLN A 336 23.28 -9.91 -2.12
N LEU A 337 22.55 -10.97 -2.51
CA LEU A 337 21.58 -11.61 -1.64
C LEU A 337 22.28 -12.36 -0.51
N PRO A 338 22.06 -12.00 0.78
CA PRO A 338 22.70 -12.65 1.90
C PRO A 338 22.22 -14.11 2.03
N PHE A 339 23.10 -15.00 2.47
CA PHE A 339 22.76 -16.40 2.78
C PHE A 339 22.07 -17.17 1.63
N CYS A 340 22.30 -16.81 0.38
CA CYS A 340 21.61 -17.38 -0.79
C CYS A 340 20.06 -17.23 -0.74
N TRP A 341 19.57 -16.20 -0.07
CA TRP A 341 18.14 -15.93 -0.05
C TRP A 341 17.64 -15.51 -1.43
N ASN A 342 16.36 -15.72 -1.69
CA ASN A 342 15.72 -15.12 -2.85
C ASN A 342 15.43 -13.61 -2.59
N ALA A 343 15.14 -12.85 -3.65
CA ALA A 343 14.89 -11.42 -3.56
C ALA A 343 13.69 -11.11 -2.64
N ALA A 344 12.59 -11.85 -2.75
CA ALA A 344 11.39 -11.65 -1.94
C ALA A 344 11.67 -11.80 -0.43
N ARG A 345 12.43 -12.86 -0.04
CA ARG A 345 12.84 -13.03 1.36
C ARG A 345 13.74 -11.91 1.85
N THR A 346 14.67 -11.44 1.02
CA THR A 346 15.57 -10.33 1.35
C THR A 346 14.78 -9.03 1.53
N VAL A 347 13.79 -8.77 0.67
CA VAL A 347 12.86 -7.64 0.80
C VAL A 347 12.08 -7.71 2.11
N ALA A 348 11.52 -8.88 2.45
CA ALA A 348 10.80 -9.06 3.71
C ALA A 348 11.66 -8.67 4.92
N PHE A 349 12.94 -9.07 4.92
CA PHE A 349 13.88 -8.69 5.99
C PHE A 349 14.21 -7.19 6.01
N ILE A 350 14.30 -6.52 4.86
CA ILE A 350 14.50 -5.05 4.77
C ILE A 350 13.24 -4.31 5.23
N LEU A 351 12.06 -4.86 4.97
CA LEU A 351 10.79 -4.28 5.40
C LEU A 351 10.57 -4.37 6.93
N LEU A 352 11.14 -5.34 7.62
CA LEU A 352 10.97 -5.47 9.08
C LEU A 352 11.39 -4.21 9.86
N PRO A 353 12.63 -3.68 9.75
CA PRO A 353 13.01 -2.46 10.45
C PRO A 353 12.21 -1.24 10.00
N LEU A 354 11.85 -1.16 8.71
CA LEU A 354 10.99 -0.10 8.17
C LEU A 354 9.62 -0.08 8.86
N LEU A 355 8.92 -1.20 8.85
CA LEU A 355 7.57 -1.30 9.40
C LEU A 355 7.55 -1.21 10.92
N PHE A 356 8.56 -1.76 11.59
CA PHE A 356 8.72 -1.63 13.04
C PHE A 356 8.92 -0.17 13.46
N SER A 357 9.90 0.51 12.85
CA SER A 357 10.18 1.92 13.14
C SER A 357 8.99 2.83 12.78
N ALA A 358 8.29 2.52 11.69
CA ALA A 358 7.08 3.23 11.29
C ALA A 358 5.95 3.05 12.32
N SER A 359 5.75 1.85 12.86
CA SER A 359 4.73 1.58 13.87
C SER A 359 4.99 2.35 15.17
N VAL A 360 6.25 2.31 15.64
CA VAL A 360 6.67 3.05 16.84
C VAL A 360 6.57 4.57 16.61
N GLY A 361 7.08 5.05 15.46
CA GLY A 361 7.03 6.45 15.08
C GLY A 361 5.60 7.00 14.98
N SER A 362 4.68 6.22 14.43
CA SER A 362 3.26 6.59 14.31
C SER A 362 2.62 6.92 15.66
N VAL A 363 2.80 6.06 16.68
CA VAL A 363 2.22 6.28 18.01
C VAL A 363 2.90 7.44 18.73
N ILE A 364 4.25 7.46 18.74
CA ILE A 364 5.02 8.50 19.44
C ILE A 364 4.70 9.87 18.86
N MET A 365 4.76 10.01 17.55
CA MET A 365 4.57 11.31 16.90
C MET A 365 3.10 11.73 16.87
N GLY A 366 2.14 10.81 16.92
CA GLY A 366 0.74 11.13 17.16
C GLY A 366 0.54 11.84 18.52
N VAL A 367 1.10 11.29 19.59
CA VAL A 367 1.05 11.91 20.94
C VAL A 367 1.82 13.24 20.99
N VAL A 368 3.02 13.28 20.39
CA VAL A 368 3.84 14.49 20.33
C VAL A 368 3.14 15.61 19.57
N SER A 369 2.47 15.26 18.47
CA SER A 369 1.69 16.20 17.65
C SER A 369 0.56 16.86 18.44
N ASP A 370 -0.17 16.07 19.25
CA ASP A 370 -1.25 16.62 20.09
C ASP A 370 -0.71 17.56 21.19
N ARG A 371 0.48 17.26 21.74
CA ARG A 371 1.11 18.09 22.79
C ARG A 371 1.69 19.40 22.26
N ILE A 372 2.33 19.35 21.08
CA ILE A 372 3.02 20.50 20.50
C ILE A 372 2.04 21.39 19.72
N GLY A 373 0.99 20.81 19.13
CA GLY A 373 0.02 21.51 18.29
C GLY A 373 0.56 22.02 16.94
N LYS A 374 1.78 21.63 16.55
CA LYS A 374 2.45 22.09 15.31
C LYS A 374 2.56 20.96 14.29
N ARG A 375 1.43 20.54 13.74
CA ARG A 375 1.34 19.39 12.83
C ARG A 375 2.14 19.57 11.54
N LYS A 376 2.16 20.76 10.96
CA LYS A 376 2.90 21.05 9.72
C LYS A 376 4.40 20.77 9.83
N ILE A 377 5.03 21.22 10.92
CA ILE A 377 6.47 21.06 11.11
C ILE A 377 6.83 19.57 11.16
N ILE A 378 6.03 18.77 11.82
CA ILE A 378 6.27 17.33 11.96
C ILE A 378 6.13 16.62 10.60
N VAL A 379 5.14 17.01 9.78
CA VAL A 379 4.99 16.48 8.42
C VAL A 379 6.18 16.87 7.53
N ILE A 380 6.68 18.10 7.65
CA ILE A 380 7.88 18.56 6.91
C ILE A 380 9.10 17.73 7.30
N ILE A 381 9.34 17.52 8.61
CA ILE A 381 10.45 16.70 9.09
C ILE A 381 10.34 15.26 8.57
N ALA A 382 9.15 14.66 8.60
CA ALA A 382 8.91 13.33 8.06
C ALA A 382 9.22 13.24 6.55
N ALA A 383 8.74 14.20 5.76
CA ALA A 383 8.97 14.24 4.32
C ALA A 383 10.46 14.44 3.97
N VAL A 384 11.17 15.32 4.68
CA VAL A 384 12.59 15.54 4.50
C VAL A 384 13.39 14.27 4.87
N MET A 385 13.04 13.60 5.97
CA MET A 385 13.69 12.36 6.38
C MET A 385 13.50 11.25 5.34
N MET A 386 12.31 11.09 4.76
CA MET A 386 12.06 10.14 3.68
C MET A 386 12.83 10.51 2.40
N SER A 387 12.91 11.80 2.08
CA SER A 387 13.70 12.27 0.93
C SER A 387 15.20 11.96 1.09
N ILE A 388 15.78 12.21 2.26
CA ILE A 388 17.17 11.89 2.56
C ILE A 388 17.40 10.37 2.46
N SER A 389 16.47 9.56 2.97
CA SER A 389 16.54 8.10 2.89
C SER A 389 16.53 7.62 1.43
N CYS A 390 15.66 8.16 0.57
CA CYS A 390 15.63 7.81 -0.85
C CYS A 390 16.90 8.27 -1.59
N THR A 391 17.41 9.45 -1.26
CA THR A 391 18.71 9.91 -1.80
C THR A 391 19.84 8.99 -1.37
N ALA A 392 19.85 8.51 -0.12
CA ALA A 392 20.86 7.56 0.34
C ALA A 392 20.78 6.20 -0.41
N LEU A 393 19.58 5.73 -0.81
CA LEU A 393 19.44 4.51 -1.60
C LEU A 393 20.16 4.60 -2.96
N THR A 394 20.31 5.79 -3.55
CA THR A 394 21.02 5.95 -4.83
C THR A 394 22.52 5.63 -4.73
N PHE A 395 23.09 5.64 -3.54
CA PHE A 395 24.51 5.34 -3.28
C PHE A 395 24.74 3.93 -2.73
N VAL A 396 23.69 3.14 -2.55
CA VAL A 396 23.78 1.78 -2.01
C VAL A 396 24.25 0.82 -3.08
N ASN A 397 25.49 0.33 -2.93
CA ASN A 397 26.09 -0.67 -3.81
C ASN A 397 27.15 -1.50 -3.04
N GLY A 398 27.64 -2.59 -3.66
CA GLY A 398 28.71 -3.41 -3.12
C GLY A 398 28.28 -4.44 -2.08
N GLU A 399 29.26 -5.02 -1.39
CA GLU A 399 29.10 -6.15 -0.47
C GLU A 399 28.23 -5.82 0.77
N ASN A 400 28.28 -4.56 1.23
CA ASN A 400 27.52 -4.11 2.39
C ASN A 400 26.16 -3.51 2.04
N ALA A 401 25.72 -3.60 0.79
CA ALA A 401 24.49 -2.99 0.31
C ALA A 401 23.25 -3.42 1.11
N PHE A 402 23.17 -4.69 1.52
CA PHE A 402 22.06 -5.20 2.34
C PHE A 402 21.98 -4.48 3.70
N TRP A 403 23.09 -4.35 4.42
CA TRP A 403 23.12 -3.69 5.73
C TRP A 403 22.86 -2.19 5.64
N MET A 404 23.36 -1.55 4.58
CA MET A 404 23.07 -0.14 4.31
C MET A 404 21.57 0.05 4.04
N ALA A 405 20.96 -0.79 3.19
CA ALA A 405 19.54 -0.77 2.92
C ALA A 405 18.70 -1.00 4.19
N PHE A 406 19.12 -1.91 5.07
CA PHE A 406 18.46 -2.19 6.34
C PHE A 406 18.43 -0.98 7.27
N ILE A 407 19.56 -0.24 7.37
CA ILE A 407 19.63 0.99 8.18
C ILE A 407 18.81 2.12 7.55
N ILE A 408 18.88 2.31 6.24
CA ILE A 408 18.11 3.33 5.54
C ILE A 408 16.61 3.05 5.67
N ALA A 409 16.19 1.79 5.58
CA ALA A 409 14.81 1.38 5.76
C ALA A 409 14.26 1.76 7.14
N PHE A 410 15.06 1.67 8.20
CA PHE A 410 14.68 2.12 9.54
C PHE A 410 14.33 3.61 9.58
N PHE A 411 15.18 4.47 9.01
CA PHE A 411 14.92 5.93 8.98
C PHE A 411 13.75 6.28 8.05
N PHE A 412 13.64 5.63 6.90
CA PHE A 412 12.50 5.80 6.01
C PHE A 412 11.20 5.42 6.71
N GLY A 413 11.19 4.31 7.46
CA GLY A 413 10.04 3.86 8.22
C GLY A 413 9.60 4.86 9.29
N MET A 414 10.54 5.44 10.05
CA MET A 414 10.21 6.50 11.02
C MET A 414 9.49 7.68 10.35
N GLY A 415 9.97 8.13 9.18
CA GLY A 415 9.30 9.18 8.39
C GLY A 415 7.92 8.77 7.94
N LEU A 416 7.78 7.57 7.40
CA LEU A 416 6.51 7.02 6.91
C LEU A 416 5.45 6.94 8.02
N GLY A 417 5.79 6.36 9.19
CA GLY A 417 4.88 6.24 10.32
C GLY A 417 4.48 7.60 10.90
N THR A 418 5.43 8.52 11.02
CA THR A 418 5.18 9.90 11.42
C THR A 418 4.18 10.59 10.47
N PHE A 419 4.41 10.48 9.16
CA PHE A 419 3.53 11.05 8.15
C PHE A 419 2.11 10.46 8.24
N GLN A 420 1.98 9.13 8.24
CA GLN A 420 0.67 8.47 8.26
C GLN A 420 -0.18 8.85 9.49
N SER A 421 0.46 8.95 10.67
CA SER A 421 -0.22 9.35 11.90
C SER A 421 -0.76 10.78 11.84
N ILE A 422 0.04 11.72 11.33
CA ILE A 422 -0.30 13.14 11.39
C ILE A 422 -1.18 13.56 10.22
N ASP A 423 -1.04 12.92 9.06
CA ASP A 423 -1.80 13.23 7.86
C ASP A 423 -3.32 13.04 8.07
N PHE A 424 -3.73 11.97 8.76
CA PHE A 424 -5.14 11.78 9.11
C PHE A 424 -5.64 12.84 10.11
N ALA A 425 -4.83 13.19 11.11
CA ALA A 425 -5.19 14.25 12.04
C ALA A 425 -5.26 15.62 11.34
N LEU A 426 -4.35 15.85 10.39
CA LEU A 426 -4.29 17.09 9.60
C LEU A 426 -5.52 17.26 8.71
N VAL A 427 -5.98 16.21 8.01
CA VAL A 427 -7.19 16.31 7.20
C VAL A 427 -8.41 16.57 8.05
N MET A 428 -8.51 15.97 9.25
CA MET A 428 -9.62 16.21 10.16
C MET A 428 -9.74 17.66 10.63
N ASP A 429 -8.62 18.40 10.69
CA ASP A 429 -8.61 19.83 11.06
C ASP A 429 -9.05 20.75 9.91
N VAL A 430 -8.96 20.28 8.66
CA VAL A 430 -9.25 21.10 7.48
C VAL A 430 -10.50 20.65 6.71
N LEU A 431 -11.26 19.68 7.25
CA LEU A 431 -12.51 19.22 6.63
C LEU A 431 -13.46 20.40 6.39
N PRO A 432 -13.98 20.57 5.16
CA PRO A 432 -14.80 21.72 4.80
C PRO A 432 -16.19 21.70 5.46
N ASP A 433 -16.87 20.55 5.52
CA ASP A 433 -18.23 20.43 6.03
C ASP A 433 -18.40 19.23 6.97
N GLU A 434 -19.02 19.47 8.13
CA GLU A 434 -19.33 18.40 9.09
C GLU A 434 -20.45 17.46 8.61
N LYS A 435 -21.30 17.90 7.70
CA LYS A 435 -22.43 17.10 7.19
C LYS A 435 -22.00 16.04 6.18
N ASP A 436 -20.96 16.33 5.39
CA ASP A 436 -20.50 15.50 4.28
C ASP A 436 -19.14 14.82 4.58
N LYS A 437 -18.83 14.54 5.86
CA LYS A 437 -17.53 14.00 6.29
C LYS A 437 -17.07 12.76 5.51
N ALA A 438 -17.98 11.83 5.21
CA ALA A 438 -17.62 10.62 4.49
C ALA A 438 -17.24 10.90 3.04
N LYS A 439 -17.96 11.82 2.37
CA LYS A 439 -17.64 12.27 1.02
C LYS A 439 -16.24 12.91 0.99
N ASP A 440 -15.98 13.85 1.91
CA ASP A 440 -14.72 14.57 1.96
C ASP A 440 -13.53 13.64 2.28
N ILE A 441 -13.72 12.71 3.22
CA ILE A 441 -12.72 11.67 3.52
C ILE A 441 -12.52 10.71 2.32
N ALA A 442 -13.59 10.39 1.58
CA ALA A 442 -13.46 9.58 0.37
C ALA A 442 -12.66 10.31 -0.71
N VAL A 443 -12.82 11.63 -0.87
CA VAL A 443 -11.96 12.46 -1.75
C VAL A 443 -10.51 12.42 -1.28
N TRP A 444 -10.26 12.65 0.01
CA TRP A 444 -8.91 12.58 0.58
C TRP A 444 -8.27 11.20 0.37
N HIS A 445 -9.06 10.12 0.45
CA HIS A 445 -8.57 8.77 0.18
C HIS A 445 -8.12 8.57 -1.27
N GLN A 446 -8.66 9.32 -2.24
CA GLN A 446 -8.18 9.26 -3.62
C GLN A 446 -6.71 9.71 -3.77
N ALA A 447 -6.21 10.57 -2.87
CA ALA A 447 -4.79 10.91 -2.83
C ALA A 447 -3.87 9.72 -2.46
N LEU A 448 -4.44 8.59 -2.03
CA LEU A 448 -3.73 7.32 -1.83
C LEU A 448 -3.91 6.39 -3.05
N VAL A 449 -5.12 6.33 -3.61
CA VAL A 449 -5.46 5.40 -4.71
C VAL A 449 -4.83 5.80 -6.03
N LEU A 450 -4.93 7.09 -6.40
CA LEU A 450 -4.41 7.60 -7.66
C LEU A 450 -2.89 7.43 -7.82
N PRO A 451 -2.06 7.75 -6.80
CA PRO A 451 -0.63 7.50 -6.89
C PRO A 451 -0.27 6.04 -7.13
N ASN A 452 -0.96 5.10 -6.48
CA ASN A 452 -0.72 3.67 -6.70
C ASN A 452 -0.93 3.26 -8.16
N ALA A 453 -1.92 3.84 -8.84
CA ALA A 453 -2.18 3.59 -10.25
C ALA A 453 -1.14 4.23 -11.18
N ILE A 454 -0.52 5.35 -10.78
CA ILE A 454 0.40 6.14 -11.63
C ILE A 454 1.87 5.75 -11.37
N ALA A 455 2.23 5.44 -10.13
CA ALA A 455 3.63 5.21 -9.72
C ALA A 455 4.28 4.05 -10.47
N THR A 456 3.60 2.91 -10.58
CA THR A 456 4.15 1.72 -11.22
C THR A 456 4.38 1.91 -12.72
N PRO A 457 3.41 2.41 -13.54
CA PRO A 457 3.65 2.67 -14.95
C PRO A 457 4.73 3.73 -15.20
N THR A 458 4.70 4.84 -14.47
CA THR A 458 5.69 5.92 -14.66
C THR A 458 7.08 5.50 -14.22
N GLY A 459 7.17 4.79 -13.09
CA GLY A 459 8.43 4.25 -12.58
C GLY A 459 9.02 3.20 -13.52
N GLY A 460 8.19 2.33 -14.12
CA GLY A 460 8.61 1.33 -15.10
C GLY A 460 9.19 1.97 -16.35
N ILE A 461 8.54 3.00 -16.91
CA ILE A 461 9.05 3.73 -18.08
C ILE A 461 10.41 4.38 -17.77
N ILE A 462 10.55 5.00 -16.58
CA ILE A 462 11.81 5.60 -16.13
C ILE A 462 12.89 4.51 -16.00
N LEU A 463 12.58 3.41 -15.35
CA LEU A 463 13.52 2.32 -15.14
C LEU A 463 13.99 1.74 -16.46
N ASP A 464 13.08 1.33 -17.34
CA ASP A 464 13.40 0.70 -18.62
C ASP A 464 14.22 1.63 -19.52
N TYR A 465 13.86 2.91 -19.60
CA TYR A 465 14.57 3.87 -20.43
C TYR A 465 16.02 4.08 -19.96
N PHE A 466 16.23 4.36 -18.65
CA PHE A 466 17.57 4.66 -18.14
C PHE A 466 18.44 3.41 -17.97
N GLU A 467 17.86 2.23 -17.69
CA GLU A 467 18.60 0.97 -17.73
C GLU A 467 19.06 0.64 -19.16
N SER A 468 18.29 0.99 -20.21
CA SER A 468 18.73 0.83 -21.60
C SER A 468 19.89 1.76 -21.96
N VAL A 469 20.06 2.88 -21.27
CA VAL A 469 21.19 3.82 -21.46
C VAL A 469 22.45 3.31 -20.80
N ASP A 470 22.37 2.93 -19.54
CA ASP A 470 23.51 2.38 -18.78
C ASP A 470 23.04 1.41 -17.67
N CYS A 471 22.99 0.12 -18.03
CA CYS A 471 22.67 -0.94 -17.08
C CYS A 471 23.81 -1.27 -16.13
N THR A 472 25.06 -0.90 -16.44
CA THR A 472 26.23 -1.25 -15.60
C THR A 472 26.21 -0.48 -14.28
N LEU A 473 25.82 0.79 -14.31
CA LEU A 473 25.67 1.65 -13.14
C LEU A 473 24.34 1.47 -12.41
N GLY A 474 23.34 0.79 -13.01
CA GLY A 474 21.98 0.78 -12.50
C GLY A 474 21.34 2.16 -12.57
N LEU A 475 21.57 2.87 -13.68
CA LEU A 475 21.16 4.27 -13.85
C LEU A 475 19.64 4.42 -13.70
N GLY A 476 18.86 3.45 -14.12
CA GLY A 476 17.41 3.44 -13.95
C GLY A 476 16.97 3.55 -12.50
N TYR A 477 17.59 2.78 -11.60
CA TYR A 477 17.28 2.83 -10.16
C TYR A 477 17.75 4.13 -9.51
N ILE A 478 18.93 4.64 -9.89
CA ILE A 478 19.45 5.92 -9.40
C ILE A 478 18.47 7.05 -9.72
N ILE A 479 18.03 7.16 -10.98
CA ILE A 479 17.06 8.17 -11.41
C ILE A 479 15.71 7.98 -10.75
N LEU A 480 15.23 6.73 -10.64
CA LEU A 480 13.96 6.40 -10.00
C LEU A 480 13.91 6.88 -8.54
N PHE A 481 14.95 6.59 -7.76
CA PHE A 481 15.02 7.04 -6.36
C PHE A 481 15.28 8.55 -6.22
N ALA A 482 16.02 9.17 -7.14
CA ALA A 482 16.20 10.62 -7.16
C ALA A 482 14.88 11.36 -7.43
N VAL A 483 14.08 10.90 -8.42
CA VAL A 483 12.73 11.42 -8.69
C VAL A 483 11.81 11.21 -7.49
N THR A 484 11.90 10.07 -6.83
CA THR A 484 11.14 9.77 -5.61
C THR A 484 11.51 10.71 -4.46
N ALA A 485 12.80 10.96 -4.24
CA ALA A 485 13.28 11.93 -3.24
C ALA A 485 12.74 13.34 -3.53
N PHE A 486 12.66 13.72 -4.81
CA PHE A 486 12.08 14.99 -5.23
C PHE A 486 10.58 15.08 -4.92
N TYR A 487 9.79 14.01 -5.06
CA TYR A 487 8.38 14.01 -4.66
C TYR A 487 8.22 14.30 -3.15
N PHE A 488 9.06 13.71 -2.30
CA PHE A 488 9.02 13.98 -0.86
C PHE A 488 9.42 15.41 -0.53
N LEU A 489 10.47 15.97 -1.16
CA LEU A 489 10.85 17.37 -0.99
C LEU A 489 9.75 18.33 -1.44
N LEU A 490 9.11 18.06 -2.57
CA LEU A 490 8.01 18.88 -3.10
C LEU A 490 6.82 18.85 -2.15
N SER A 491 6.53 17.70 -1.55
CA SER A 491 5.51 17.56 -0.51
C SER A 491 5.85 18.43 0.71
N ALA A 492 7.10 18.39 1.21
CA ALA A 492 7.55 19.22 2.33
C ALA A 492 7.35 20.72 2.05
N ILE A 493 7.63 21.17 0.83
CA ILE A 493 7.40 22.56 0.41
C ILE A 493 5.90 22.89 0.39
N PHE A 494 5.07 21.99 -0.14
CA PHE A 494 3.63 22.27 -0.28
C PHE A 494 2.88 22.27 1.05
N VAL A 495 3.32 21.50 2.05
CA VAL A 495 2.77 21.59 3.43
C VAL A 495 2.78 23.02 3.96
N THR A 496 3.79 23.84 3.61
CA THR A 496 3.87 25.23 4.06
C THR A 496 2.73 26.12 3.56
N LYS A 497 2.02 25.70 2.49
CA LYS A 497 0.89 26.44 1.91
C LYS A 497 -0.42 26.26 2.69
N ILE A 498 -0.52 25.28 3.59
CA ILE A 498 -1.70 25.05 4.42
C ILE A 498 -1.77 26.17 5.46
N LYS A 499 -2.93 26.85 5.61
CA LYS A 499 -3.08 28.01 6.49
C LYS A 499 -3.74 27.68 7.82
N ARG A 500 -4.83 26.88 7.82
CA ARG A 500 -5.67 26.61 9.01
C ARG A 500 -5.00 25.68 10.04
N ALA A 501 -4.08 24.80 9.64
CA ALA A 501 -3.34 23.96 10.58
C ALA A 501 -2.12 24.74 11.11
N ASN A 502 -1.85 24.60 12.39
CA ASN A 502 -0.66 25.19 13.05
C ASN A 502 0.55 24.25 12.99
#